data_f9177c22cd8ade5f6fbe82927bc2a54c
#
_entry.id   f9177c22cd8ade5f6fbe82927bc2a54c
#
_cell.length_a   1.000
_cell.length_b   1.000
_cell.length_c   1.000
_cell.angle_alpha   90.00
_cell.angle_beta   90.00
_cell.angle_gamma   90.00
#
_symmetry.space_group_name_H-M   'P 1'
#
loop_
_entity.id
_entity.type
_entity.pdbx_description
1 polymer ?
#
loop_
_entity_poly.entity_id
_entity_poly.type
_entity_poly.pdbx_seq_one_letter_code
_entity_poly.pdbx_strand_id
1 'polypeptide(L)'
;GGSIVISSGGSETHVGGSVSINTEAAGSLGSSGEIKLSSGAATSENSGAVSIATGSSQSGESGSISMIVGSSSAGVAGDIVAVAGNSASSTGGSVLLQTGSGNNAASGALLMQTAEGVGSAGSGAALLKTGSATNGFAGKIDITTGDAVNGRGGTINLAVGSSTAGIGGSLNINAGASTSSTGGSIALISGQSDTGTSGKISVKSAVGSSSGAISIESGSSSDASGKITIATGVGTTSAGNIEVSVGSSQEVGGSISLSAGSSSTSTGGSVILTSGESTSSFSGSIAIQTSNAGADGSSGAIVLGSGTAQTGASGSVTVSTGASQQA
;
A
#
# COMPACT_ATOMS: atom_id res chain seq x y z
N GLY A 1 -11.84 -22.23 -49.23
CA GLY A 1 -10.40 -22.39 -49.03
C GLY A 1 -10.08 -23.81 -48.55
N GLY A 2 -8.86 -24.26 -48.78
CA GLY A 2 -8.40 -25.57 -48.29
C GLY A 2 -7.88 -25.51 -46.87
N SER A 3 -7.87 -26.67 -46.18
CA SER A 3 -7.23 -26.83 -44.87
C SER A 3 -5.93 -27.62 -44.99
N ILE A 4 -4.96 -27.32 -44.14
CA ILE A 4 -3.75 -28.12 -43.96
C ILE A 4 -3.83 -28.71 -42.55
N VAL A 5 -3.70 -30.05 -42.43
CA VAL A 5 -3.68 -30.76 -41.14
C VAL A 5 -2.36 -31.51 -41.02
N ILE A 6 -1.63 -31.23 -39.93
CA ILE A 6 -0.40 -31.95 -39.59
C ILE A 6 -0.65 -32.66 -38.26
N SER A 7 -0.60 -34.00 -38.26
CA SER A 7 -0.81 -34.80 -37.04
C SER A 7 0.22 -35.92 -36.97
N SER A 8 0.65 -36.24 -35.77
CA SER A 8 1.44 -37.45 -35.48
C SER A 8 0.53 -38.63 -35.19
N GLY A 9 1.05 -39.85 -35.23
CA GLY A 9 0.30 -41.05 -34.89
C GLY A 9 -0.07 -41.14 -33.42
N GLY A 10 -1.28 -41.64 -33.14
CA GLY A 10 -1.72 -41.96 -31.77
C GLY A 10 -1.25 -43.35 -31.34
N SER A 11 -1.32 -43.66 -30.05
CA SER A 11 -1.08 -44.97 -29.47
C SER A 11 -2.07 -45.25 -28.35
N GLU A 12 -2.63 -46.42 -28.30
CA GLU A 12 -3.54 -46.86 -27.23
C GLU A 12 -2.79 -47.41 -26.00
N THR A 13 -1.57 -47.87 -26.15
CA THR A 13 -0.82 -48.60 -25.11
C THR A 13 0.55 -48.01 -24.79
N HIS A 14 1.04 -47.09 -25.59
CA HIS A 14 2.38 -46.52 -25.50
C HIS A 14 2.33 -45.01 -25.77
N VAL A 15 3.48 -44.34 -25.77
CA VAL A 15 3.60 -42.91 -26.10
C VAL A 15 3.26 -42.69 -27.59
N GLY A 16 2.42 -41.75 -27.93
CA GLY A 16 2.10 -41.32 -29.29
C GLY A 16 3.30 -40.64 -29.97
N GLY A 17 3.18 -40.43 -31.28
CA GLY A 17 4.21 -39.77 -32.09
C GLY A 17 4.33 -38.27 -31.73
N SER A 18 5.45 -37.66 -32.10
CA SER A 18 5.74 -36.21 -31.91
C SER A 18 5.71 -35.47 -33.25
N VAL A 19 5.40 -34.16 -33.18
CA VAL A 19 5.62 -33.19 -34.26
C VAL A 19 6.64 -32.20 -33.76
N SER A 20 7.77 -32.00 -34.50
CA SER A 20 8.79 -31.01 -34.19
C SER A 20 8.95 -30.02 -35.35
N ILE A 21 8.90 -28.74 -35.05
CA ILE A 21 9.11 -27.63 -36.00
C ILE A 21 10.22 -26.75 -35.45
N ASN A 22 11.37 -26.75 -36.10
CA ASN A 22 12.57 -26.00 -35.69
C ASN A 22 13.34 -25.46 -36.89
N THR A 23 14.08 -24.42 -36.70
CA THR A 23 15.14 -23.96 -37.62
C THR A 23 16.49 -24.49 -37.14
N GLU A 24 17.36 -24.84 -38.05
CA GLU A 24 18.71 -25.31 -37.74
C GLU A 24 19.59 -24.19 -37.12
N ALA A 25 20.58 -24.60 -36.36
CA ALA A 25 21.59 -23.71 -35.82
C ALA A 25 22.42 -23.08 -36.95
N ALA A 26 22.70 -21.79 -36.83
CA ALA A 26 23.65 -21.13 -37.73
C ALA A 26 25.11 -21.50 -37.38
N GLY A 27 25.99 -21.55 -38.37
CA GLY A 27 27.43 -21.61 -38.15
C GLY A 27 27.99 -20.32 -37.58
N SER A 28 29.31 -20.30 -37.38
CA SER A 28 30.06 -19.20 -36.70
C SER A 28 29.90 -17.79 -37.34
N LEU A 29 29.45 -17.69 -38.56
CA LEU A 29 29.30 -16.43 -39.33
C LEU A 29 27.88 -16.11 -39.77
N GLY A 30 26.88 -16.86 -39.32
CA GLY A 30 25.50 -16.70 -39.77
C GLY A 30 24.49 -16.51 -38.63
N SER A 31 23.27 -16.10 -38.97
CA SER A 31 22.10 -16.05 -38.08
C SER A 31 21.19 -17.24 -38.37
N SER A 32 20.55 -17.81 -37.35
CA SER A 32 19.53 -18.86 -37.51
C SER A 32 18.25 -18.28 -38.16
N GLY A 33 17.43 -19.17 -38.73
CA GLY A 33 16.17 -18.79 -39.36
C GLY A 33 15.08 -18.40 -38.37
N GLU A 34 14.01 -17.76 -38.87
CA GLU A 34 12.79 -17.39 -38.13
C GLU A 34 11.74 -18.50 -38.24
N ILE A 35 10.94 -18.76 -37.19
CA ILE A 35 9.67 -19.46 -37.23
C ILE A 35 8.56 -18.43 -37.01
N LYS A 36 7.63 -18.28 -37.97
CA LYS A 36 6.51 -17.33 -37.91
C LYS A 36 5.18 -18.07 -37.99
N LEU A 37 4.30 -17.84 -36.99
CA LEU A 37 2.95 -18.36 -36.95
C LEU A 37 1.96 -17.21 -36.86
N SER A 38 1.11 -17.00 -37.86
CA SER A 38 0.14 -15.90 -37.91
C SER A 38 -1.12 -16.32 -38.67
N SER A 39 -2.27 -15.80 -38.26
CA SER A 39 -3.50 -15.83 -39.07
C SER A 39 -3.48 -14.70 -40.11
N GLY A 40 -4.24 -14.86 -41.19
CA GLY A 40 -4.41 -13.85 -42.23
C GLY A 40 -5.23 -12.64 -41.76
N ALA A 41 -5.02 -11.49 -42.37
CA ALA A 41 -5.84 -10.31 -42.18
C ALA A 41 -7.20 -10.45 -42.88
N ALA A 42 -8.26 -9.88 -42.32
CA ALA A 42 -9.58 -9.77 -42.92
C ALA A 42 -9.93 -8.29 -43.13
N THR A 43 -10.59 -7.97 -44.24
CA THR A 43 -10.98 -6.57 -44.59
C THR A 43 -12.40 -6.24 -44.16
N SER A 44 -13.31 -7.20 -44.10
CA SER A 44 -14.75 -6.97 -43.85
C SER A 44 -15.33 -7.82 -42.75
N GLU A 45 -14.69 -8.95 -42.42
CA GLU A 45 -15.14 -9.92 -41.44
C GLU A 45 -14.04 -10.17 -40.40
N ASN A 46 -14.26 -11.12 -39.49
CA ASN A 46 -13.29 -11.47 -38.45
C ASN A 46 -12.05 -12.17 -39.02
N SER A 47 -10.87 -11.85 -38.55
CA SER A 47 -9.65 -12.60 -38.81
C SER A 47 -9.64 -13.92 -38.04
N GLY A 48 -8.85 -14.91 -38.55
CA GLY A 48 -8.69 -16.19 -37.87
C GLY A 48 -7.98 -16.06 -36.51
N ALA A 49 -8.22 -17.03 -35.63
CA ALA A 49 -7.51 -17.16 -34.34
C ALA A 49 -6.24 -18.00 -34.49
N VAL A 50 -5.26 -17.77 -33.63
CA VAL A 50 -4.13 -18.67 -33.34
C VAL A 50 -4.37 -19.28 -31.94
N SER A 51 -4.42 -20.60 -31.82
CA SER A 51 -4.64 -21.32 -30.55
C SER A 51 -3.49 -22.27 -30.26
N ILE A 52 -2.92 -22.18 -29.05
CA ILE A 52 -1.89 -23.10 -28.55
C ILE A 52 -2.42 -23.68 -27.24
N ALA A 53 -2.61 -25.00 -27.19
CA ALA A 53 -3.17 -25.67 -26.01
C ALA A 53 -2.55 -27.07 -25.84
N THR A 54 -2.45 -27.53 -24.61
CA THR A 54 -2.14 -28.91 -24.26
C THR A 54 -3.43 -29.69 -24.03
N GLY A 55 -3.40 -31.00 -24.26
CA GLY A 55 -4.53 -31.91 -24.00
C GLY A 55 -4.76 -32.08 -22.48
N SER A 56 -6.01 -32.46 -22.13
CA SER A 56 -6.36 -32.86 -20.75
C SER A 56 -5.87 -34.28 -20.45
N SER A 57 -5.54 -34.56 -19.20
CA SER A 57 -5.26 -35.89 -18.68
C SER A 57 -6.33 -36.32 -17.68
N GLN A 58 -6.78 -37.57 -17.74
CA GLN A 58 -7.77 -38.12 -16.79
C GLN A 58 -7.13 -38.75 -15.55
N SER A 59 -5.93 -39.30 -15.66
CA SER A 59 -5.31 -40.07 -14.58
C SER A 59 -3.86 -39.71 -14.29
N GLY A 60 -3.27 -38.82 -15.08
CA GLY A 60 -1.89 -38.35 -14.93
C GLY A 60 -1.80 -36.82 -14.99
N GLU A 61 -0.61 -36.29 -15.07
CA GLU A 61 -0.36 -34.86 -15.26
C GLU A 61 -0.68 -34.45 -16.71
N SER A 62 -1.24 -33.24 -16.87
CA SER A 62 -1.38 -32.64 -18.21
C SER A 62 -0.05 -32.05 -18.68
N GLY A 63 0.13 -31.89 -19.98
CA GLY A 63 1.33 -31.25 -20.55
C GLY A 63 1.43 -29.79 -20.20
N SER A 64 2.63 -29.24 -20.25
CA SER A 64 2.93 -27.80 -20.04
C SER A 64 3.13 -27.07 -21.38
N ILE A 65 2.89 -25.75 -21.39
CA ILE A 65 3.32 -24.81 -22.43
C ILE A 65 4.48 -24.00 -21.86
N SER A 66 5.65 -24.01 -22.54
CA SER A 66 6.84 -23.27 -22.14
C SER A 66 7.25 -22.29 -23.23
N MET A 67 7.42 -21.01 -22.86
CA MET A 67 7.96 -19.95 -23.71
C MET A 67 9.25 -19.44 -23.08
N ILE A 68 10.38 -19.69 -23.72
CA ILE A 68 11.72 -19.38 -23.21
C ILE A 68 12.50 -18.64 -24.30
N VAL A 69 13.11 -17.52 -23.95
CA VAL A 69 14.08 -16.83 -24.80
C VAL A 69 15.49 -17.26 -24.41
N GLY A 70 16.31 -17.57 -25.40
CA GLY A 70 17.71 -17.98 -25.19
C GLY A 70 18.56 -16.86 -24.57
N SER A 71 19.58 -17.24 -23.82
CA SER A 71 20.54 -16.30 -23.24
C SER A 71 21.49 -15.74 -24.29
N SER A 72 21.97 -14.52 -24.08
CA SER A 72 23.06 -13.90 -24.85
C SER A 72 24.31 -13.79 -23.98
N SER A 73 25.48 -14.12 -24.52
CA SER A 73 26.78 -14.01 -23.83
C SER A 73 27.46 -12.66 -24.03
N ALA A 74 27.13 -11.92 -25.10
CA ALA A 74 27.81 -10.69 -25.46
C ALA A 74 26.93 -9.51 -25.86
N GLY A 75 25.62 -9.73 -26.01
CA GLY A 75 24.64 -8.70 -26.40
C GLY A 75 23.43 -8.71 -25.51
N VAL A 76 22.46 -7.86 -25.83
CA VAL A 76 21.15 -7.86 -25.15
C VAL A 76 20.40 -9.13 -25.53
N ALA A 77 19.81 -9.83 -24.56
CA ALA A 77 18.93 -10.98 -24.80
C ALA A 77 17.60 -10.52 -25.42
N GLY A 78 16.90 -11.43 -26.09
CA GLY A 78 15.57 -11.12 -26.65
C GLY A 78 14.48 -11.00 -25.58
N ASP A 79 13.30 -10.49 -26.00
CA ASP A 79 12.15 -10.24 -25.14
C ASP A 79 11.04 -11.27 -25.38
N ILE A 80 10.16 -11.47 -24.39
CA ILE A 80 8.82 -12.04 -24.56
C ILE A 80 7.83 -10.88 -24.52
N VAL A 81 7.09 -10.64 -25.62
CA VAL A 81 6.14 -9.54 -25.75
C VAL A 81 4.72 -10.10 -25.93
N ALA A 82 3.80 -9.75 -25.03
CA ALA A 82 2.38 -10.07 -25.13
C ALA A 82 1.56 -8.77 -25.17
N VAL A 83 0.93 -8.47 -26.31
CA VAL A 83 0.15 -7.24 -26.53
C VAL A 83 -1.21 -7.60 -27.11
N ALA A 84 -2.27 -7.10 -26.47
CA ALA A 84 -3.63 -7.20 -27.02
C ALA A 84 -3.86 -6.11 -28.07
N GLY A 85 -4.82 -6.37 -28.99
CA GLY A 85 -5.11 -5.49 -30.11
C GLY A 85 -5.79 -4.18 -29.70
N ASN A 86 -5.51 -3.11 -30.43
CA ASN A 86 -6.19 -1.82 -30.31
C ASN A 86 -7.53 -1.84 -31.05
N SER A 87 -8.51 -1.05 -30.60
CA SER A 87 -9.74 -0.75 -31.32
C SER A 87 -9.85 0.77 -31.53
N ALA A 88 -10.25 1.17 -32.73
CA ALA A 88 -10.47 2.58 -33.04
C ALA A 88 -11.85 3.10 -32.60
N SER A 89 -12.85 2.22 -32.47
CA SER A 89 -14.25 2.59 -32.23
C SER A 89 -14.94 1.83 -31.09
N SER A 90 -14.22 0.91 -30.44
CA SER A 90 -14.76 0.08 -29.36
C SER A 90 -13.68 -0.20 -28.32
N THR A 91 -13.96 -1.10 -27.37
CA THR A 91 -12.99 -1.52 -26.36
C THR A 91 -11.85 -2.31 -26.99
N GLY A 92 -10.60 -2.04 -26.60
CA GLY A 92 -9.43 -2.81 -27.00
C GLY A 92 -9.45 -4.23 -26.43
N GLY A 93 -8.59 -5.10 -26.95
CA GLY A 93 -8.43 -6.48 -26.45
C GLY A 93 -7.88 -6.54 -25.02
N SER A 94 -8.09 -7.65 -24.34
CA SER A 94 -7.61 -7.92 -22.99
C SER A 94 -6.46 -8.93 -22.96
N VAL A 95 -5.57 -8.85 -21.97
CA VAL A 95 -4.63 -9.91 -21.60
C VAL A 95 -5.11 -10.51 -20.27
N LEU A 96 -5.38 -11.83 -20.24
CA LEU A 96 -5.80 -12.57 -19.05
C LEU A 96 -4.73 -13.59 -18.66
N LEU A 97 -4.24 -13.50 -17.43
CA LEU A 97 -3.34 -14.47 -16.79
C LEU A 97 -4.07 -15.07 -15.59
N GLN A 98 -4.44 -16.34 -15.67
CA GLN A 98 -5.20 -17.03 -14.63
C GLN A 98 -4.58 -18.40 -14.35
N THR A 99 -4.44 -18.73 -13.08
CA THR A 99 -3.98 -20.06 -12.63
C THR A 99 -5.15 -21.03 -12.52
N GLY A 100 -4.86 -22.33 -12.58
CA GLY A 100 -5.87 -23.38 -12.43
C GLY A 100 -6.36 -23.50 -10.98
N SER A 101 -7.65 -23.88 -10.82
CA SER A 101 -8.22 -24.23 -9.52
C SER A 101 -7.78 -25.62 -9.05
N GLY A 102 -7.62 -25.80 -7.74
CA GLY A 102 -7.47 -27.11 -7.11
C GLY A 102 -8.81 -27.61 -6.56
N ASN A 103 -9.15 -28.87 -6.80
CA ASN A 103 -10.29 -29.51 -6.16
C ASN A 103 -9.79 -30.31 -4.95
N ASN A 104 -10.12 -29.91 -3.74
CA ASN A 104 -9.58 -30.38 -2.46
C ASN A 104 -8.06 -30.11 -2.28
N ALA A 105 -7.51 -29.16 -3.01
CA ALA A 105 -6.12 -28.73 -2.93
C ALA A 105 -6.03 -27.22 -3.22
N ALA A 106 -4.88 -26.61 -2.98
CA ALA A 106 -4.65 -25.22 -3.35
C ALA A 106 -4.70 -25.02 -4.87
N SER A 107 -5.11 -23.84 -5.33
CA SER A 107 -4.94 -23.40 -6.71
C SER A 107 -3.45 -23.20 -7.06
N GLY A 108 -3.13 -23.13 -8.34
CA GLY A 108 -1.80 -22.77 -8.79
C GLY A 108 -1.36 -21.36 -8.32
N ALA A 109 -0.06 -21.12 -8.23
CA ALA A 109 0.52 -19.81 -7.92
C ALA A 109 0.79 -19.02 -9.21
N LEU A 110 0.59 -17.70 -9.17
CA LEU A 110 1.07 -16.74 -10.17
C LEU A 110 2.30 -16.02 -9.61
N LEU A 111 3.46 -16.23 -10.26
CA LEU A 111 4.72 -15.60 -9.88
C LEU A 111 5.19 -14.65 -10.97
N MET A 112 5.39 -13.37 -10.64
CA MET A 112 5.98 -12.35 -11.50
C MET A 112 7.14 -11.72 -10.75
N GLN A 113 8.37 -11.92 -11.24
CA GLN A 113 9.58 -11.40 -10.60
C GLN A 113 10.62 -10.98 -11.64
N THR A 114 11.45 -10.02 -11.32
CA THR A 114 12.67 -9.71 -12.07
C THR A 114 13.82 -10.58 -11.57
N ALA A 115 14.73 -10.95 -12.46
CA ALA A 115 15.93 -11.70 -12.08
C ALA A 115 16.86 -10.87 -11.20
N GLU A 116 17.73 -11.55 -10.45
CA GLU A 116 18.80 -10.91 -9.68
C GLU A 116 19.79 -10.19 -10.60
N GLY A 117 20.25 -9.01 -10.19
CA GLY A 117 21.42 -8.37 -10.77
C GLY A 117 22.70 -8.99 -10.19
N VAL A 118 23.67 -9.31 -11.04
CA VAL A 118 24.93 -9.93 -10.64
C VAL A 118 26.08 -8.93 -10.80
N GLY A 119 27.02 -8.93 -9.85
CA GLY A 119 28.15 -7.99 -9.83
C GLY A 119 27.73 -6.59 -9.36
N SER A 120 28.14 -5.54 -10.08
CA SER A 120 27.80 -4.14 -9.77
C SER A 120 26.49 -3.65 -10.42
N ALA A 121 25.80 -4.51 -11.19
CA ALA A 121 24.54 -4.17 -11.85
C ALA A 121 23.35 -4.39 -10.92
N GLY A 122 22.34 -3.51 -11.01
CA GLY A 122 21.06 -3.69 -10.30
C GLY A 122 20.14 -4.68 -11.01
N SER A 123 19.11 -5.16 -10.30
CA SER A 123 18.00 -5.92 -10.91
C SER A 123 17.12 -5.01 -11.78
N GLY A 124 16.36 -5.59 -12.72
CA GLY A 124 15.37 -4.86 -13.51
C GLY A 124 14.21 -4.34 -12.66
N ALA A 125 13.50 -3.34 -13.18
CA ALA A 125 12.27 -2.81 -12.55
C ALA A 125 11.05 -3.67 -12.89
N ALA A 126 10.11 -3.81 -11.95
CA ALA A 126 8.75 -4.29 -12.19
C ALA A 126 7.79 -3.09 -12.14
N LEU A 127 7.02 -2.86 -13.21
CA LEU A 127 6.10 -1.74 -13.34
C LEU A 127 4.67 -2.21 -13.58
N LEU A 128 3.74 -1.83 -12.69
CA LEU A 128 2.30 -1.99 -12.87
C LEU A 128 1.65 -0.61 -13.00
N LYS A 129 1.08 -0.30 -14.18
CA LYS A 129 0.59 1.03 -14.51
C LYS A 129 -0.65 0.94 -15.41
N THR A 130 -1.65 1.78 -15.17
CA THR A 130 -2.76 2.01 -16.11
C THR A 130 -2.40 3.12 -17.11
N GLY A 131 -3.04 3.10 -18.29
CA GLY A 131 -2.89 4.14 -19.28
C GLY A 131 -3.47 5.48 -18.84
N SER A 132 -3.00 6.58 -19.46
CA SER A 132 -3.56 7.92 -19.27
C SER A 132 -4.87 8.05 -20.07
N ALA A 133 -5.81 8.87 -19.58
CA ALA A 133 -7.02 9.26 -20.30
C ALA A 133 -6.99 10.77 -20.57
N THR A 134 -7.32 11.19 -21.79
CA THR A 134 -7.36 12.61 -22.17
C THR A 134 -8.71 13.24 -21.83
N ASN A 135 -9.81 12.54 -22.09
CA ASN A 135 -11.18 13.03 -21.91
C ASN A 135 -12.06 11.99 -21.18
N GLY A 136 -11.59 11.44 -20.08
CA GLY A 136 -12.32 10.39 -19.34
C GLY A 136 -11.58 10.00 -18.08
N PHE A 137 -12.00 8.91 -17.44
CA PHE A 137 -11.36 8.38 -16.25
C PHE A 137 -10.22 7.43 -16.63
N ALA A 138 -9.06 7.56 -15.99
CA ALA A 138 -8.01 6.55 -16.06
C ALA A 138 -8.48 5.24 -15.43
N GLY A 139 -7.90 4.11 -15.88
CA GLY A 139 -8.19 2.80 -15.29
C GLY A 139 -7.76 2.73 -13.83
N LYS A 140 -8.39 1.84 -13.05
CA LYS A 140 -8.01 1.52 -11.66
C LYS A 140 -7.02 0.36 -11.60
N ILE A 141 -6.27 0.26 -10.51
CA ILE A 141 -5.51 -0.92 -10.10
C ILE A 141 -6.14 -1.45 -8.81
N ASP A 142 -6.66 -2.68 -8.83
CA ASP A 142 -7.18 -3.38 -7.66
C ASP A 142 -6.21 -4.47 -7.24
N ILE A 143 -5.80 -4.46 -5.97
CA ILE A 143 -4.99 -5.51 -5.35
C ILE A 143 -5.79 -6.05 -4.16
N THR A 144 -6.39 -7.24 -4.31
CA THR A 144 -7.27 -7.85 -3.31
C THR A 144 -6.91 -9.31 -3.10
N THR A 145 -7.18 -9.83 -1.92
CA THR A 145 -7.17 -11.27 -1.63
C THR A 145 -8.60 -11.79 -1.65
N GLY A 146 -8.78 -13.07 -1.95
CA GLY A 146 -10.10 -13.71 -1.92
C GLY A 146 -10.63 -13.87 -0.49
N ASP A 147 -11.97 -14.00 -0.38
CA ASP A 147 -12.66 -14.26 0.87
C ASP A 147 -12.49 -15.72 1.30
N ALA A 148 -12.51 -15.98 2.60
CA ALA A 148 -12.54 -17.31 3.18
C ALA A 148 -13.80 -17.50 4.03
N VAL A 149 -14.62 -18.51 3.70
CA VAL A 149 -15.91 -18.75 4.39
C VAL A 149 -15.69 -19.40 5.77
N ASN A 150 -14.81 -20.40 5.87
CA ASN A 150 -14.53 -21.15 7.10
C ASN A 150 -13.04 -21.16 7.47
N GLY A 151 -12.31 -20.13 7.09
CA GLY A 151 -10.87 -20.07 7.27
C GLY A 151 -10.38 -18.64 7.45
N ARG A 152 -9.07 -18.48 7.46
CA ARG A 152 -8.43 -17.16 7.52
C ARG A 152 -8.34 -16.55 6.12
N GLY A 153 -8.73 -15.30 5.96
CA GLY A 153 -8.52 -14.52 4.74
C GLY A 153 -7.04 -14.39 4.36
N GLY A 154 -6.79 -14.10 3.09
CA GLY A 154 -5.44 -13.90 2.56
C GLY A 154 -4.76 -12.64 3.13
N THR A 155 -3.45 -12.51 2.93
CA THR A 155 -2.63 -11.37 3.36
C THR A 155 -2.03 -10.66 2.15
N ILE A 156 -2.01 -9.32 2.15
CA ILE A 156 -1.24 -8.50 1.22
C ILE A 156 -0.02 -7.96 1.99
N ASN A 157 1.20 -8.28 1.54
CA ASN A 157 2.45 -7.79 2.10
C ASN A 157 3.09 -6.80 1.13
N LEU A 158 3.31 -5.57 1.57
CA LEU A 158 4.08 -4.55 0.87
C LEU A 158 5.37 -4.32 1.66
N ALA A 159 6.48 -4.83 1.17
CA ALA A 159 7.77 -4.73 1.84
C ALA A 159 8.84 -4.21 0.87
N VAL A 160 9.71 -3.37 1.37
CA VAL A 160 10.89 -2.86 0.63
C VAL A 160 12.12 -3.58 1.12
N GLY A 161 13.03 -3.93 0.19
CA GLY A 161 14.26 -4.65 0.49
C GLY A 161 15.20 -3.87 1.42
N SER A 162 15.90 -4.59 2.27
CA SER A 162 16.91 -4.05 3.18
C SER A 162 18.26 -3.84 2.45
N SER A 163 19.08 -2.95 3.00
CA SER A 163 20.47 -2.77 2.59
C SER A 163 21.41 -3.10 3.76
N THR A 164 22.52 -3.78 3.49
CA THR A 164 23.54 -4.09 4.49
C THR A 164 24.66 -3.05 4.56
N ALA A 165 24.84 -2.24 3.52
CA ALA A 165 25.96 -1.29 3.41
C ALA A 165 25.55 0.12 2.95
N GLY A 166 24.29 0.35 2.68
CA GLY A 166 23.76 1.64 2.19
C GLY A 166 22.41 1.99 2.82
N ILE A 167 21.79 3.04 2.29
CA ILE A 167 20.45 3.47 2.71
C ILE A 167 19.41 2.43 2.24
N GLY A 168 18.51 2.02 3.11
CA GLY A 168 17.36 1.16 2.75
C GLY A 168 16.43 1.84 1.75
N GLY A 169 15.68 1.05 0.98
CA GLY A 169 14.69 1.58 0.05
C GLY A 169 13.52 2.25 0.77
N SER A 170 12.74 3.08 0.06
CA SER A 170 11.58 3.81 0.58
C SER A 170 10.28 3.25 0.04
N LEU A 171 9.21 3.27 0.85
CA LEU A 171 7.83 3.05 0.43
C LEU A 171 7.11 4.42 0.42
N ASN A 172 6.66 4.87 -0.77
CA ASN A 172 5.92 6.13 -0.93
C ASN A 172 4.47 5.85 -1.33
N ILE A 173 3.52 6.40 -0.58
CA ILE A 173 2.08 6.28 -0.85
C ILE A 173 1.51 7.69 -1.02
N ASN A 174 1.10 8.06 -2.24
CA ASN A 174 0.59 9.38 -2.57
C ASN A 174 -0.76 9.27 -3.29
N ALA A 175 -1.72 10.06 -2.88
CA ALA A 175 -2.95 10.27 -3.64
C ALA A 175 -2.73 11.26 -4.80
N GLY A 176 -3.62 11.22 -5.79
CA GLY A 176 -3.53 12.10 -6.97
C GLY A 176 -3.81 13.56 -6.63
N ALA A 177 -3.04 14.47 -7.22
CA ALA A 177 -3.29 15.91 -7.12
C ALA A 177 -4.39 16.36 -8.10
N SER A 178 -5.08 17.44 -7.77
CA SER A 178 -6.01 18.16 -8.66
C SER A 178 -5.62 19.63 -8.72
N THR A 179 -5.68 20.22 -9.90
CA THR A 179 -5.42 21.66 -10.13
C THR A 179 -6.67 22.51 -10.05
N SER A 180 -7.87 21.91 -10.14
CA SER A 180 -9.15 22.64 -10.25
C SER A 180 -10.24 22.12 -9.33
N SER A 181 -9.98 21.09 -8.55
CA SER A 181 -10.96 20.46 -7.66
C SER A 181 -10.25 19.82 -6.46
N THR A 182 -10.97 19.02 -5.67
CA THR A 182 -10.40 18.31 -4.51
C THR A 182 -9.42 17.23 -4.97
N GLY A 183 -8.25 17.14 -4.32
CA GLY A 183 -7.29 16.06 -4.51
C GLY A 183 -7.81 14.70 -4.00
N GLY A 184 -7.14 13.62 -4.39
CA GLY A 184 -7.46 12.27 -3.93
C GLY A 184 -7.24 12.10 -2.41
N SER A 185 -7.88 11.10 -1.79
CA SER A 185 -7.73 10.75 -0.39
C SER A 185 -6.90 9.48 -0.19
N ILE A 186 -6.28 9.35 0.98
CA ILE A 186 -5.69 8.11 1.49
C ILE A 186 -6.49 7.70 2.73
N ALA A 187 -7.02 6.46 2.76
CA ALA A 187 -7.73 5.90 3.89
C ALA A 187 -7.04 4.61 4.38
N LEU A 188 -6.76 4.55 5.69
CA LEU A 188 -6.22 3.37 6.38
C LEU A 188 -7.25 2.91 7.40
N ILE A 189 -7.90 1.78 7.15
CA ILE A 189 -9.00 1.25 7.97
C ILE A 189 -8.69 -0.22 8.28
N SER A 190 -8.77 -0.60 9.55
CA SER A 190 -8.66 -2.01 9.97
C SER A 190 -9.94 -2.79 9.68
N GLY A 191 -9.85 -4.13 9.68
CA GLY A 191 -11.00 -4.99 9.48
C GLY A 191 -11.99 -4.91 10.65
N GLN A 192 -13.28 -4.88 10.33
CA GLN A 192 -14.40 -4.94 11.27
C GLN A 192 -14.53 -6.35 11.87
N SER A 193 -15.10 -6.45 13.05
CA SER A 193 -15.60 -7.69 13.65
C SER A 193 -16.99 -7.46 14.23
N ASP A 194 -17.93 -8.36 13.96
CA ASP A 194 -19.28 -8.29 14.49
C ASP A 194 -19.42 -8.83 15.90
N THR A 195 -18.55 -9.79 16.29
CA THR A 195 -18.62 -10.49 17.58
C THR A 195 -17.37 -10.37 18.42
N GLY A 196 -16.27 -9.92 17.86
CA GLY A 196 -14.97 -9.81 18.53
C GLY A 196 -14.41 -8.39 18.46
N THR A 197 -13.10 -8.27 18.61
CA THR A 197 -12.39 -7.01 18.51
C THR A 197 -12.00 -6.74 17.06
N SER A 198 -12.21 -5.53 16.56
CA SER A 198 -11.72 -5.08 15.25
C SER A 198 -10.18 -5.14 15.16
N GLY A 199 -9.66 -5.12 13.94
CA GLY A 199 -8.21 -5.13 13.71
C GLY A 199 -7.52 -3.90 14.29
N LYS A 200 -6.22 -4.00 14.54
CA LYS A 200 -5.35 -2.92 15.03
C LYS A 200 -4.69 -2.19 13.84
N ILE A 201 -4.57 -0.86 13.93
CA ILE A 201 -3.66 -0.05 13.12
C ILE A 201 -2.45 0.31 13.99
N SER A 202 -1.22 0.08 13.49
CA SER A 202 0.02 0.42 14.20
C SER A 202 0.95 1.22 13.28
N VAL A 203 1.29 2.44 13.71
CA VAL A 203 2.25 3.34 13.03
C VAL A 203 3.40 3.59 13.99
N LYS A 204 4.60 3.17 13.64
CA LYS A 204 5.80 3.33 14.48
C LYS A 204 7.07 3.35 13.64
N SER A 205 8.09 4.09 14.07
CA SER A 205 9.46 3.95 13.57
C SER A 205 10.10 2.66 14.10
N ALA A 206 11.07 2.12 13.36
CA ALA A 206 11.79 0.93 13.76
C ALA A 206 12.80 1.22 14.88
N VAL A 207 13.22 0.16 15.57
CA VAL A 207 14.31 0.22 16.56
C VAL A 207 15.65 0.41 15.85
N GLY A 208 16.49 1.28 16.37
CA GLY A 208 17.85 1.54 15.89
C GLY A 208 18.70 2.15 17.01
N SER A 209 19.96 2.44 16.76
CA SER A 209 20.80 3.25 17.67
C SER A 209 20.20 4.67 17.89
N SER A 210 19.57 5.20 16.84
CA SER A 210 18.63 6.33 16.92
C SER A 210 17.42 5.97 16.10
N SER A 211 16.20 6.17 16.63
CA SER A 211 14.97 5.93 15.91
C SER A 211 14.59 7.11 15.00
N GLY A 212 13.92 6.84 13.89
CA GLY A 212 13.37 7.88 13.03
C GLY A 212 12.19 8.61 13.66
N ALA A 213 11.93 9.84 13.23
CA ALA A 213 10.76 10.62 13.64
C ALA A 213 9.47 10.07 13.01
N ILE A 214 8.33 10.30 13.68
CA ILE A 214 6.99 10.21 13.13
C ILE A 214 6.41 11.62 13.09
N SER A 215 6.03 12.14 11.91
CA SER A 215 5.39 13.44 11.73
C SER A 215 3.96 13.27 11.24
N ILE A 216 3.01 13.96 11.87
CA ILE A 216 1.59 13.99 11.50
C ILE A 216 1.17 15.46 11.40
N GLU A 217 1.01 15.94 10.17
CA GLU A 217 0.79 17.36 9.88
C GLU A 217 -0.33 17.53 8.85
N SER A 218 -1.09 18.62 8.95
CA SER A 218 -1.91 19.08 7.83
C SER A 218 -1.05 19.94 6.90
N GLY A 219 -1.35 19.93 5.61
CA GLY A 219 -0.63 20.74 4.62
C GLY A 219 -0.76 22.23 4.88
N SER A 220 0.28 23.00 4.52
CA SER A 220 0.22 24.46 4.49
C SER A 220 -0.77 24.94 3.42
N SER A 221 -1.43 26.06 3.65
CA SER A 221 -2.41 26.65 2.75
C SER A 221 -2.26 28.18 2.73
N SER A 222 -2.60 28.81 1.60
CA SER A 222 -2.71 30.28 1.50
C SER A 222 -3.99 30.82 2.12
N ASP A 223 -4.99 29.97 2.37
CA ASP A 223 -6.28 30.33 3.00
C ASP A 223 -6.40 29.64 4.36
N ALA A 224 -7.00 28.49 4.47
CA ALA A 224 -7.17 27.74 5.71
C ALA A 224 -6.53 26.34 5.63
N SER A 225 -5.68 26.00 6.59
CA SER A 225 -5.11 24.65 6.69
C SER A 225 -6.14 23.63 7.20
N GLY A 226 -5.91 22.35 6.90
CA GLY A 226 -6.77 21.25 7.35
C GLY A 226 -6.68 21.05 8.87
N LYS A 227 -7.73 20.47 9.44
CA LYS A 227 -7.81 20.08 10.87
C LYS A 227 -7.18 18.70 11.07
N ILE A 228 -6.43 18.51 12.16
CA ILE A 228 -6.04 17.22 12.70
C ILE A 228 -6.97 16.84 13.85
N THR A 229 -7.58 15.65 13.84
CA THR A 229 -8.44 15.15 14.91
C THR A 229 -7.90 13.84 15.46
N ILE A 230 -7.72 13.77 16.78
CA ILE A 230 -7.38 12.55 17.51
C ILE A 230 -8.52 12.30 18.49
N ALA A 231 -9.29 11.23 18.29
CA ALA A 231 -10.47 10.92 19.09
C ALA A 231 -10.66 9.41 19.20
N THR A 232 -11.24 8.95 20.30
CA THR A 232 -11.75 7.59 20.46
C THR A 232 -13.20 7.53 19.99
N GLY A 233 -13.65 6.33 19.56
CA GLY A 233 -15.05 6.09 19.22
C GLY A 233 -15.96 6.06 20.44
N VAL A 234 -17.27 6.17 20.21
CA VAL A 234 -18.28 6.01 21.25
C VAL A 234 -18.38 4.55 21.66
N GLY A 235 -18.37 4.28 22.94
CA GLY A 235 -18.65 2.96 23.53
C GLY A 235 -19.93 2.98 24.37
N THR A 236 -20.74 1.92 24.32
CA THR A 236 -21.97 1.80 25.10
C THR A 236 -21.72 1.50 26.58
N THR A 237 -20.61 0.84 26.89
CA THR A 237 -20.21 0.49 28.29
C THR A 237 -19.02 1.32 28.75
N SER A 238 -18.03 1.55 27.89
CA SER A 238 -16.87 2.39 28.17
C SER A 238 -16.26 2.91 26.86
N ALA A 239 -15.75 4.11 26.86
CA ALA A 239 -14.92 4.64 25.78
C ALA A 239 -13.45 4.24 25.96
N GLY A 240 -12.70 4.22 24.87
CA GLY A 240 -11.25 4.04 24.92
C GLY A 240 -10.53 5.30 25.47
N ASN A 241 -9.25 5.14 25.83
CA ASN A 241 -8.39 6.24 26.28
C ASN A 241 -7.55 6.80 25.12
N ILE A 242 -7.19 8.08 25.22
CA ILE A 242 -6.08 8.69 24.48
C ILE A 242 -4.95 8.86 25.49
N GLU A 243 -3.80 8.23 25.25
CA GLU A 243 -2.61 8.33 26.08
C GLU A 243 -1.49 9.03 25.31
N VAL A 244 -0.93 10.09 25.88
CA VAL A 244 0.22 10.81 25.35
C VAL A 244 1.34 10.76 26.37
N SER A 245 2.39 10.01 26.08
CA SER A 245 3.51 9.79 26.99
C SER A 245 4.85 9.89 26.26
N VAL A 246 5.89 10.28 26.97
CA VAL A 246 7.29 10.26 26.51
C VAL A 246 8.03 9.13 27.21
N GLY A 247 8.84 8.40 26.45
CA GLY A 247 9.66 7.31 27.00
C GLY A 247 10.68 7.80 28.02
N SER A 248 11.07 6.93 28.95
CA SER A 248 12.11 7.21 29.93
C SER A 248 13.51 7.20 29.29
N SER A 249 14.44 7.99 29.85
CA SER A 249 15.85 8.03 29.51
C SER A 249 16.70 7.88 30.78
N GLN A 250 17.95 7.43 30.61
CA GLN A 250 18.94 7.40 31.71
C GLN A 250 19.59 8.76 31.94
N GLU A 251 19.58 9.66 30.97
CA GLU A 251 20.20 10.98 31.06
C GLU A 251 19.13 12.08 31.09
N VAL A 252 18.69 12.57 29.94
CA VAL A 252 17.73 13.67 29.83
C VAL A 252 16.41 13.16 29.28
N GLY A 253 15.33 13.33 30.03
CA GLY A 253 13.96 13.00 29.58
C GLY A 253 13.48 13.90 28.46
N GLY A 254 12.64 13.37 27.58
CA GLY A 254 11.97 14.17 26.56
C GLY A 254 10.83 15.02 27.12
N SER A 255 10.32 15.96 26.32
CA SER A 255 9.26 16.91 26.71
C SER A 255 7.99 16.69 25.91
N ILE A 256 6.83 17.01 26.49
CA ILE A 256 5.56 17.24 25.81
C ILE A 256 5.33 18.76 25.75
N SER A 257 5.16 19.31 24.54
CA SER A 257 4.86 20.72 24.32
C SER A 257 3.50 20.88 23.64
N LEU A 258 2.61 21.70 24.24
CA LEU A 258 1.32 22.06 23.65
C LEU A 258 1.29 23.59 23.46
N SER A 259 1.14 24.03 22.21
CA SER A 259 1.11 25.44 21.84
C SER A 259 -0.02 25.71 20.86
N ALA A 260 -0.80 26.74 21.12
CA ALA A 260 -1.78 27.24 20.16
C ALA A 260 -1.13 28.15 19.11
N GLY A 261 -1.79 28.30 17.96
CA GLY A 261 -1.29 29.13 16.86
C GLY A 261 -1.28 30.62 17.18
N SER A 262 -0.26 31.32 16.69
CA SER A 262 -0.19 32.78 16.76
C SER A 262 -0.95 33.45 15.62
N SER A 263 -1.42 34.67 15.82
CA SER A 263 -1.97 35.55 14.78
C SER A 263 -1.24 36.87 14.76
N SER A 264 -0.96 37.41 13.58
CA SER A 264 -0.36 38.74 13.40
C SER A 264 -1.38 39.87 13.30
N THR A 265 -2.64 39.56 12.96
CA THR A 265 -3.66 40.56 12.65
C THR A 265 -4.96 40.38 13.42
N SER A 266 -5.14 39.28 14.14
CA SER A 266 -6.36 38.93 14.85
C SER A 266 -6.04 38.19 16.16
N THR A 267 -7.04 37.57 16.78
CA THR A 267 -6.89 36.83 18.04
C THR A 267 -6.09 35.52 17.80
N GLY A 268 -5.12 35.24 18.65
CA GLY A 268 -4.38 33.97 18.70
C GLY A 268 -5.28 32.80 19.08
N GLY A 269 -4.82 31.59 18.82
CA GLY A 269 -5.53 30.35 19.19
C GLY A 269 -5.58 30.11 20.70
N SER A 270 -6.46 29.22 21.15
CA SER A 270 -6.63 28.85 22.57
C SER A 270 -6.19 27.41 22.82
N VAL A 271 -5.69 27.12 24.02
CA VAL A 271 -5.55 25.76 24.57
C VAL A 271 -6.63 25.57 25.64
N ILE A 272 -7.49 24.57 25.49
CA ILE A 272 -8.62 24.31 26.39
C ILE A 272 -8.47 22.89 26.94
N LEU A 273 -8.50 22.75 28.28
CA LEU A 273 -8.54 21.48 28.99
C LEU A 273 -9.82 21.42 29.80
N THR A 274 -10.64 20.39 29.54
CA THR A 274 -11.91 20.15 30.24
C THR A 274 -12.04 18.67 30.56
N SER A 275 -12.42 18.34 31.79
CA SER A 275 -12.76 16.97 32.18
C SER A 275 -14.13 16.55 31.66
N GLY A 276 -14.43 15.24 31.69
CA GLY A 276 -15.74 14.71 31.26
C GLY A 276 -16.87 15.07 32.24
N GLU A 277 -18.04 15.38 31.69
CA GLU A 277 -19.29 15.58 32.43
C GLU A 277 -19.90 14.22 32.82
N SER A 278 -20.63 14.18 33.92
CA SER A 278 -21.55 13.09 34.28
C SER A 278 -22.94 13.65 34.60
N THR A 279 -23.97 13.07 34.02
CA THR A 279 -25.36 13.45 34.26
C THR A 279 -25.98 12.79 35.52
N SER A 280 -25.34 11.75 36.05
CA SER A 280 -25.91 10.93 37.14
C SER A 280 -24.91 10.55 38.24
N SER A 281 -23.65 10.98 38.14
CA SER A 281 -22.59 10.66 39.09
C SER A 281 -21.54 11.76 39.14
N PHE A 282 -20.34 11.48 39.62
CA PHE A 282 -19.25 12.44 39.70
C PHE A 282 -18.65 12.74 38.31
N SER A 283 -18.37 14.02 38.04
CA SER A 283 -17.60 14.42 36.87
C SER A 283 -16.14 13.98 36.99
N GLY A 284 -15.42 13.98 35.85
CA GLY A 284 -13.98 13.72 35.84
C GLY A 284 -13.17 14.81 36.55
N SER A 285 -11.92 14.55 36.85
CA SER A 285 -10.98 15.51 37.45
C SER A 285 -9.88 15.94 36.46
N ILE A 286 -9.29 17.09 36.66
CA ILE A 286 -8.05 17.54 36.03
C ILE A 286 -6.99 17.63 37.15
N ALA A 287 -5.87 16.89 37.00
CA ALA A 287 -4.74 16.95 37.91
C ALA A 287 -3.50 17.51 37.20
N ILE A 288 -2.89 18.53 37.77
CA ILE A 288 -1.65 19.16 37.27
C ILE A 288 -0.63 19.14 38.40
N GLN A 289 0.42 18.35 38.25
CA GLN A 289 1.42 18.17 39.29
C GLN A 289 2.81 17.91 38.73
N THR A 290 3.85 18.26 39.44
CA THR A 290 5.22 17.84 39.16
C THR A 290 5.51 16.51 39.87
N SER A 291 6.39 15.70 39.31
CA SER A 291 6.86 14.46 39.92
C SER A 291 7.83 14.74 41.07
N ASN A 292 8.00 13.74 41.94
CA ASN A 292 8.97 13.80 43.03
C ASN A 292 10.41 13.83 42.48
N ALA A 293 11.28 14.61 43.14
CA ALA A 293 12.71 14.56 42.90
C ALA A 293 13.34 13.31 43.55
N GLY A 294 14.53 12.90 43.08
CA GLY A 294 15.41 11.96 43.76
C GLY A 294 16.07 12.56 45.00
N ALA A 295 16.91 11.76 45.68
CA ALA A 295 17.49 12.10 47.00
C ALA A 295 18.29 13.42 47.02
N ASP A 296 18.92 13.79 45.89
CA ASP A 296 19.81 14.98 45.81
C ASP A 296 19.28 16.09 44.90
N GLY A 297 17.98 16.04 44.53
CA GLY A 297 17.37 16.97 43.60
C GLY A 297 16.17 17.73 44.17
N SER A 298 15.77 18.80 43.49
CA SER A 298 14.53 19.56 43.78
C SER A 298 13.46 19.19 42.76
N SER A 299 12.19 19.08 43.19
CA SER A 299 11.05 18.91 42.30
C SER A 299 10.89 20.10 41.34
N GLY A 300 10.24 19.87 40.20
CA GLY A 300 9.94 20.92 39.22
C GLY A 300 8.94 21.96 39.76
N ALA A 301 8.85 23.11 39.11
CA ALA A 301 7.87 24.14 39.41
C ALA A 301 6.62 24.01 38.53
N ILE A 302 5.45 24.44 39.04
CA ILE A 302 4.25 24.76 38.26
C ILE A 302 4.16 26.27 38.17
N VAL A 303 4.18 26.84 36.96
CA VAL A 303 4.10 28.29 36.73
C VAL A 303 2.82 28.58 35.94
N LEU A 304 1.96 29.44 36.50
CA LEU A 304 0.77 29.97 35.85
C LEU A 304 0.91 31.48 35.75
N GLY A 305 0.86 32.03 34.55
CA GLY A 305 0.98 33.48 34.36
C GLY A 305 0.26 33.93 33.09
N SER A 306 -0.24 35.17 33.10
CA SER A 306 -0.70 35.83 31.88
C SER A 306 0.49 36.48 31.17
N GLY A 307 0.38 36.64 29.84
CA GLY A 307 1.38 37.34 29.04
C GLY A 307 1.37 38.85 29.27
N THR A 308 2.43 39.53 28.81
CA THR A 308 2.54 40.98 28.83
C THR A 308 1.74 41.65 27.71
N ALA A 309 1.12 42.79 27.96
CA ALA A 309 0.51 43.62 26.93
C ALA A 309 1.40 44.89 26.72
N GLN A 310 1.62 45.24 25.43
CA GLN A 310 2.40 46.47 25.11
C GLN A 310 1.54 47.73 25.25
N THR A 311 0.27 47.67 24.88
CA THR A 311 -0.67 48.79 24.96
C THR A 311 -2.04 48.24 25.37
N GLY A 312 -2.35 48.24 26.64
CA GLY A 312 -3.61 47.68 27.15
C GLY A 312 -3.39 46.85 28.42
N ALA A 313 -4.45 46.24 28.95
CA ALA A 313 -4.35 45.41 30.13
C ALA A 313 -3.85 43.99 29.76
N SER A 314 -3.00 43.41 30.58
CA SER A 314 -2.65 41.99 30.51
C SER A 314 -3.87 41.12 30.85
N GLY A 315 -3.85 39.86 30.43
CA GLY A 315 -4.90 38.89 30.78
C GLY A 315 -4.96 38.62 32.29
N SER A 316 -6.08 38.12 32.77
CA SER A 316 -6.26 37.70 34.16
C SER A 316 -5.97 36.22 34.37
N VAL A 317 -5.53 35.89 35.60
CA VAL A 317 -5.53 34.50 36.12
C VAL A 317 -6.66 34.40 37.12
N THR A 318 -7.66 33.56 36.87
CA THR A 318 -8.82 33.36 37.75
C THR A 318 -8.87 31.91 38.22
N VAL A 319 -8.96 31.73 39.53
CA VAL A 319 -9.20 30.40 40.14
C VAL A 319 -10.49 30.52 40.96
N SER A 320 -11.47 29.67 40.65
CA SER A 320 -12.78 29.68 41.29
C SER A 320 -13.35 28.29 41.49
N THR A 321 -14.23 28.13 42.46
CA THR A 321 -15.06 26.94 42.62
C THR A 321 -16.42 27.14 41.96
N GLY A 322 -17.05 26.06 41.48
CA GLY A 322 -18.42 26.07 40.98
C GLY A 322 -19.44 26.31 42.10
N ALA A 323 -20.60 26.77 41.76
CA ALA A 323 -21.73 26.90 42.69
C ALA A 323 -22.33 25.55 43.04
N SER A 324 -22.66 25.31 44.33
CA SER A 324 -23.50 24.21 44.77
C SER A 324 -24.98 24.61 44.67
N GLN A 325 -25.79 23.74 44.16
CA GLN A 325 -27.24 23.92 44.11
C GLN A 325 -27.97 23.35 45.34
N GLN A 326 -27.23 22.69 46.27
CA GLN A 326 -27.79 22.26 47.54
C GLN A 326 -27.31 23.20 48.66
N ALA A 327 -28.27 23.78 49.35
CA ALA A 327 -28.09 24.44 50.64
C ALA A 327 -28.07 23.40 51.76
#